data_9ac8081f01111621a3178fb8b273572b
#
_entry.id   9ac8081f01111621a3178fb8b273572b
#
_cell.length_a   1.000
_cell.length_b   1.000
_cell.length_c   1.000
_cell.angle_alpha   90.00
_cell.angle_beta   90.00
_cell.angle_gamma   90.00
#
_symmetry.space_group_name_H-M   'P 1'
#
loop_
_entity.id
_entity.type
_entity.pdbx_description
1 polymer ?
#
loop_
_entity_poly.entity_id
_entity_poly.type
_entity_poly.pdbx_seq_one_letter_code
_entity_poly.pdbx_strand_id
1 'polypeptide(L)'
;MPNRMTLLATLWATPGLAGPVDDVLAVARAHFDRMPTMEVVDQIAGHCGATPVVNPAVAFCTSENRILLADHMKDAAQTPYLIAHLLGHAVQVQHGVADIALREIRRRPSKEAELRGHVARQVDCIAGVILKHAGVEPVSLIDLFAEEPFTGSHWGRNPLRIGPQVSITLEDRDIWLAKGQEGHLEACASGPFDASLLVAAFRP
;
A
#
# COMPACT_ATOMS: atom_id res chain seq x y z
N MET A 1 -51.04 -43.88 8.31
CA MET A 1 -49.59 -43.65 8.14
C MET A 1 -49.38 -42.16 7.99
N PRO A 2 -48.79 -41.43 8.98
CA PRO A 2 -48.63 -40.00 8.87
C PRO A 2 -47.30 -39.67 8.17
N ASN A 3 -47.38 -38.82 7.16
CA ASN A 3 -46.31 -38.32 6.33
C ASN A 3 -45.47 -37.31 7.17
N ARG A 4 -44.20 -37.60 7.45
CA ARG A 4 -43.29 -36.68 8.10
C ARG A 4 -42.67 -35.77 7.05
N MET A 5 -43.15 -34.55 7.00
CA MET A 5 -42.55 -33.47 6.22
C MET A 5 -41.28 -32.95 6.94
N THR A 6 -40.10 -33.29 6.40
CA THR A 6 -38.82 -32.79 6.88
C THR A 6 -38.62 -31.40 6.31
N LEU A 7 -38.71 -30.37 7.17
CA LEU A 7 -38.30 -28.99 6.82
C LEU A 7 -36.75 -28.94 6.77
N LEU A 8 -36.22 -28.76 5.57
CA LEU A 8 -34.83 -28.39 5.36
C LEU A 8 -34.70 -26.89 5.64
N ALA A 9 -34.12 -26.55 6.78
CA ALA A 9 -33.70 -25.17 7.08
C ALA A 9 -32.41 -24.86 6.29
N THR A 10 -32.53 -24.08 5.23
CA THR A 10 -31.41 -23.49 4.53
C THR A 10 -30.82 -22.38 5.42
N LEU A 11 -29.66 -22.65 6.04
CA LEU A 11 -28.85 -21.66 6.70
C LEU A 11 -28.27 -20.73 5.61
N TRP A 12 -28.83 -19.55 5.50
CA TRP A 12 -28.23 -18.46 4.72
C TRP A 12 -27.06 -17.94 5.56
N ALA A 13 -25.81 -18.29 5.16
CA ALA A 13 -24.62 -17.62 5.66
C ALA A 13 -24.70 -16.17 5.16
N THR A 14 -24.93 -15.23 6.07
CA THR A 14 -24.73 -13.81 5.78
C THR A 14 -23.26 -13.63 5.45
N PRO A 15 -22.89 -13.07 4.28
CA PRO A 15 -21.52 -12.68 4.05
C PRO A 15 -21.17 -11.66 5.16
N GLY A 16 -20.16 -11.98 5.97
CA GLY A 16 -19.59 -11.02 6.89
C GLY A 16 -19.17 -9.79 6.05
N LEU A 17 -19.57 -8.60 6.47
CA LEU A 17 -19.12 -7.37 5.84
C LEU A 17 -17.60 -7.36 5.97
N ALA A 18 -16.87 -7.50 4.86
CA ALA A 18 -15.44 -7.30 4.81
C ALA A 18 -15.17 -5.85 5.26
N GLY A 19 -14.13 -5.64 6.05
CA GLY A 19 -13.77 -4.29 6.48
C GLY A 19 -13.06 -3.51 5.36
N PRO A 20 -12.94 -2.19 5.47
CA PRO A 20 -12.29 -1.36 4.45
C PRO A 20 -10.89 -1.83 4.05
N VAL A 21 -10.16 -2.46 4.95
CA VAL A 21 -8.83 -3.05 4.69
C VAL A 21 -8.93 -4.28 3.79
N ASP A 22 -9.93 -5.13 3.99
CA ASP A 22 -10.17 -6.31 3.15
C ASP A 22 -10.54 -5.89 1.73
N ASP A 23 -11.34 -4.84 1.57
CA ASP A 23 -11.72 -4.28 0.27
C ASP A 23 -10.49 -3.72 -0.46
N VAL A 24 -9.62 -3.00 0.24
CA VAL A 24 -8.34 -2.47 -0.29
C VAL A 24 -7.45 -3.60 -0.78
N LEU A 25 -7.31 -4.68 -0.01
CA LEU A 25 -6.51 -5.86 -0.39
C LEU A 25 -7.13 -6.60 -1.59
N ALA A 26 -8.46 -6.76 -1.59
CA ALA A 26 -9.18 -7.43 -2.67
C ALA A 26 -9.04 -6.68 -3.98
N VAL A 27 -9.21 -5.37 -3.97
CA VAL A 27 -9.06 -4.49 -5.13
C VAL A 27 -7.63 -4.52 -5.66
N ALA A 28 -6.63 -4.40 -4.81
CA ALA A 28 -5.24 -4.46 -5.25
C ALA A 28 -4.93 -5.79 -5.96
N ARG A 29 -5.43 -6.91 -5.44
CA ARG A 29 -5.26 -8.25 -6.05
C ARG A 29 -6.06 -8.44 -7.33
N ALA A 30 -7.21 -7.79 -7.45
CA ALA A 30 -8.01 -7.83 -8.68
C ALA A 30 -7.30 -7.10 -9.83
N HIS A 31 -6.72 -5.95 -9.53
CA HIS A 31 -6.16 -5.06 -10.54
C HIS A 31 -4.66 -5.24 -10.80
N PHE A 32 -3.89 -5.84 -9.88
CA PHE A 32 -2.44 -6.03 -10.04
C PHE A 32 -2.02 -7.47 -9.74
N ASP A 33 -1.05 -7.96 -10.48
CA ASP A 33 -0.50 -9.29 -10.25
C ASP A 33 0.45 -9.32 -9.04
N ARG A 34 0.54 -10.48 -8.41
CA ARG A 34 1.51 -10.77 -7.35
C ARG A 34 1.46 -9.83 -6.14
N MET A 35 0.27 -9.34 -5.80
CA MET A 35 0.11 -8.51 -4.61
C MET A 35 0.36 -9.30 -3.33
N PRO A 36 0.94 -8.64 -2.31
CA PRO A 36 1.30 -9.30 -1.05
C PRO A 36 0.07 -9.83 -0.29
N THR A 37 0.34 -10.82 0.56
CA THR A 37 -0.58 -11.19 1.63
C THR A 37 -0.41 -10.22 2.81
N MET A 38 -1.44 -10.09 3.64
CA MET A 38 -1.36 -9.33 4.89
C MET A 38 -1.44 -10.29 6.08
N GLU A 39 -0.68 -9.98 7.12
CA GLU A 39 -0.70 -10.67 8.41
C GLU A 39 -0.77 -9.63 9.53
N VAL A 40 -1.66 -9.86 10.49
CA VAL A 40 -1.74 -9.07 11.72
C VAL A 40 -0.80 -9.70 12.74
N VAL A 41 0.05 -8.88 13.36
CA VAL A 41 1.06 -9.29 14.35
C VAL A 41 1.01 -8.41 15.59
N ASP A 42 1.42 -8.93 16.74
CA ASP A 42 1.46 -8.14 17.97
C ASP A 42 2.41 -6.95 17.86
N GLN A 43 3.55 -7.14 17.20
CA GLN A 43 4.57 -6.13 16.93
C GLN A 43 5.30 -6.40 15.62
N ILE A 44 5.73 -5.34 14.93
CA ILE A 44 6.46 -5.46 13.67
C ILE A 44 7.91 -5.94 13.88
N ALA A 45 8.57 -5.45 14.95
CA ALA A 45 9.95 -5.81 15.25
C ALA A 45 10.10 -7.33 15.47
N GLY A 46 11.15 -7.89 14.89
CA GLY A 46 11.42 -9.33 14.94
C GLY A 46 10.84 -10.15 13.79
N HIS A 47 9.87 -9.60 13.03
CA HIS A 47 9.35 -10.25 11.83
C HIS A 47 10.15 -9.82 10.59
N CYS A 48 10.34 -10.74 9.64
CA CYS A 48 11.06 -10.55 8.36
C CYS A 48 12.35 -9.68 8.46
N GLY A 49 13.08 -9.79 9.58
CA GLY A 49 14.29 -9.04 9.85
C GLY A 49 14.06 -7.55 10.17
N ALA A 50 12.83 -7.15 10.48
CA ALA A 50 12.53 -5.81 10.98
C ALA A 50 13.20 -5.57 12.33
N THR A 51 13.86 -4.42 12.46
CA THR A 51 14.46 -3.96 13.72
C THR A 51 13.51 -3.00 14.44
N PRO A 52 13.73 -2.64 15.71
CA PRO A 52 12.89 -1.68 16.43
C PRO A 52 12.80 -0.27 15.80
N VAL A 53 13.66 0.05 14.83
CA VAL A 53 13.61 1.34 14.10
C VAL A 53 12.66 1.32 12.88
N VAL A 54 12.09 0.15 12.56
CA VAL A 54 11.05 0.03 11.53
C VAL A 54 9.75 0.64 12.07
N ASN A 55 8.93 1.17 11.17
CA ASN A 55 7.62 1.71 11.53
C ASN A 55 6.84 0.71 12.40
N PRO A 56 6.37 1.12 13.59
CA PRO A 56 5.71 0.21 14.52
C PRO A 56 4.30 -0.20 14.10
N ALA A 57 3.68 0.52 13.16
CA ALA A 57 2.32 0.28 12.71
C ALA A 57 2.23 -0.74 11.58
N VAL A 58 3.12 -0.60 10.57
CA VAL A 58 3.09 -1.41 9.34
C VAL A 58 4.48 -1.64 8.77
N ALA A 59 4.68 -2.77 8.08
CA ALA A 59 5.89 -3.00 7.29
C ALA A 59 5.61 -3.88 6.06
N PHE A 60 6.35 -3.64 4.98
CA PHE A 60 6.35 -4.49 3.79
C PHE A 60 7.59 -5.39 3.77
N CYS A 61 7.38 -6.69 3.83
CA CYS A 61 8.40 -7.72 3.74
C CYS A 61 8.58 -8.14 2.28
N THR A 62 9.47 -7.49 1.57
CA THR A 62 9.68 -7.75 0.13
C THR A 62 10.15 -9.17 -0.18
N SER A 63 10.99 -9.76 0.69
CA SER A 63 11.50 -11.12 0.51
C SER A 63 10.42 -12.21 0.66
N GLU A 64 9.35 -11.91 1.38
CA GLU A 64 8.25 -12.83 1.66
C GLU A 64 6.97 -12.42 0.93
N ASN A 65 7.01 -11.29 0.22
CA ASN A 65 5.85 -10.65 -0.41
C ASN A 65 4.66 -10.54 0.54
N ARG A 66 4.89 -9.98 1.73
CA ARG A 66 3.95 -9.91 2.84
C ARG A 66 3.93 -8.53 3.46
N ILE A 67 2.74 -8.03 3.76
CA ILE A 67 2.52 -6.84 4.59
C ILE A 67 2.25 -7.29 6.02
N LEU A 68 2.92 -6.67 6.98
CA LEU A 68 2.66 -6.80 8.40
C LEU A 68 1.87 -5.58 8.89
N LEU A 69 0.82 -5.83 9.65
CA LEU A 69 0.02 -4.83 10.35
C LEU A 69 0.07 -5.12 11.84
N ALA A 70 0.45 -4.16 12.66
CA ALA A 70 0.40 -4.31 14.11
C ALA A 70 -1.07 -4.39 14.59
N ASP A 71 -1.38 -5.30 15.52
CA ASP A 71 -2.75 -5.58 15.98
C ASP A 71 -3.46 -4.33 16.51
N HIS A 72 -2.75 -3.46 17.22
CA HIS A 72 -3.33 -2.21 17.74
C HIS A 72 -3.79 -1.23 16.64
N MET A 73 -3.39 -1.46 15.39
CA MET A 73 -3.76 -0.61 14.24
C MET A 73 -4.94 -1.16 13.44
N LYS A 74 -5.36 -2.41 13.66
CA LYS A 74 -6.33 -3.09 12.77
C LYS A 74 -7.63 -2.33 12.55
N ASP A 75 -8.10 -1.62 13.58
CA ASP A 75 -9.37 -0.87 13.55
C ASP A 75 -9.15 0.66 13.49
N ALA A 76 -7.91 1.12 13.29
CA ALA A 76 -7.60 2.56 13.23
C ALA A 76 -8.07 3.17 11.90
N ALA A 77 -8.57 4.39 11.94
CA ALA A 77 -9.04 5.11 10.74
C ALA A 77 -7.96 5.28 9.67
N GLN A 78 -6.69 5.31 10.08
CA GLN A 78 -5.52 5.44 9.19
C GLN A 78 -5.19 4.15 8.43
N THR A 79 -5.65 2.99 8.90
CA THR A 79 -5.18 1.68 8.41
C THR A 79 -5.45 1.44 6.93
N PRO A 80 -6.60 1.79 6.35
CA PRO A 80 -6.81 1.65 4.91
C PRO A 80 -5.74 2.36 4.09
N TYR A 81 -5.37 3.60 4.46
CA TYR A 81 -4.30 4.33 3.79
C TYR A 81 -2.93 3.68 3.99
N LEU A 82 -2.58 3.28 5.22
CA LEU A 82 -1.29 2.64 5.50
C LEU A 82 -1.09 1.38 4.67
N ILE A 83 -2.12 0.55 4.55
CA ILE A 83 -2.10 -0.66 3.72
C ILE A 83 -2.03 -0.31 2.23
N ALA A 84 -2.83 0.65 1.75
CA ALA A 84 -2.79 1.08 0.36
C ALA A 84 -1.41 1.65 -0.04
N HIS A 85 -0.76 2.39 0.84
CA HIS A 85 0.61 2.88 0.65
C HIS A 85 1.61 1.72 0.48
N LEU A 86 1.56 0.70 1.33
CA LEU A 86 2.44 -0.47 1.18
C LEU A 86 2.12 -1.29 -0.08
N LEU A 87 0.86 -1.35 -0.49
CA LEU A 87 0.46 -1.92 -1.77
C LEU A 87 1.00 -1.10 -2.96
N GLY A 88 1.03 0.23 -2.85
CA GLY A 88 1.69 1.11 -3.81
C GLY A 88 3.16 0.76 -4.02
N HIS A 89 3.89 0.52 -2.94
CA HIS A 89 5.26 -0.01 -3.00
C HIS A 89 5.33 -1.40 -3.66
N ALA A 90 4.39 -2.29 -3.31
CA ALA A 90 4.33 -3.62 -3.92
C ALA A 90 4.10 -3.54 -5.43
N VAL A 91 3.21 -2.66 -5.90
CA VAL A 91 2.99 -2.40 -7.33
C VAL A 91 4.29 -1.96 -7.99
N GLN A 92 5.01 -0.98 -7.43
CA GLN A 92 6.28 -0.52 -7.99
C GLN A 92 7.32 -1.65 -8.08
N VAL A 93 7.43 -2.48 -7.04
CA VAL A 93 8.39 -3.59 -7.00
C VAL A 93 8.02 -4.70 -8.00
N GLN A 94 6.76 -5.10 -8.02
CA GLN A 94 6.32 -6.26 -8.81
C GLN A 94 6.24 -5.98 -10.31
N HIS A 95 6.08 -4.72 -10.71
CA HIS A 95 5.89 -4.33 -12.10
C HIS A 95 7.07 -3.55 -12.72
N GLY A 96 8.25 -3.63 -12.09
CA GLY A 96 9.51 -3.12 -12.66
C GLY A 96 9.73 -1.61 -12.54
N VAL A 97 8.79 -0.87 -11.96
CA VAL A 97 8.93 0.59 -11.74
C VAL A 97 10.09 0.89 -10.80
N ALA A 98 10.23 0.11 -9.72
CA ALA A 98 11.33 0.25 -8.77
C ALA A 98 12.71 0.02 -9.43
N ASP A 99 12.82 -0.91 -10.38
CA ASP A 99 14.06 -1.17 -11.12
C ASP A 99 14.46 0.01 -12.01
N ILE A 100 13.49 0.68 -12.63
CA ILE A 100 13.73 1.90 -13.42
C ILE A 100 14.21 3.01 -12.47
N ALA A 101 13.53 3.22 -11.35
CA ALA A 101 13.89 4.23 -10.37
C ALA A 101 15.31 4.02 -9.83
N LEU A 102 15.67 2.80 -9.44
CA LEU A 102 17.01 2.47 -8.96
C LEU A 102 18.08 2.65 -10.04
N ARG A 103 17.82 2.33 -11.30
CA ARG A 103 18.76 2.62 -12.40
C ARG A 103 18.98 4.10 -12.57
N GLU A 104 17.93 4.90 -12.50
CA GLU A 104 18.00 6.34 -12.66
C GLU A 104 18.75 7.02 -11.51
N ILE A 105 18.53 6.55 -10.28
CA ILE A 105 19.27 6.98 -9.09
C ILE A 105 20.78 6.67 -9.25
N ARG A 106 21.13 5.46 -9.69
CA ARG A 106 22.54 5.07 -9.93
C ARG A 106 23.21 5.90 -11.01
N ARG A 107 22.48 6.34 -12.01
CA ARG A 107 22.99 7.22 -13.09
C ARG A 107 23.19 8.65 -12.64
N ARG A 108 22.41 9.09 -11.64
CA ARG A 108 22.37 10.48 -11.16
C ARG A 108 22.46 10.55 -9.64
N PRO A 109 23.56 10.10 -9.02
CA PRO A 109 23.67 9.99 -7.58
C PRO A 109 23.53 11.33 -6.85
N SER A 110 23.92 12.44 -7.47
CA SER A 110 23.72 13.79 -6.91
C SER A 110 22.25 14.22 -6.83
N LYS A 111 21.33 13.51 -7.51
CA LYS A 111 19.89 13.75 -7.51
C LYS A 111 19.11 12.67 -6.76
N GLU A 112 19.77 11.82 -5.99
CA GLU A 112 19.13 10.68 -5.36
C GLU A 112 17.95 11.07 -4.48
N ALA A 113 18.11 12.10 -3.62
CA ALA A 113 17.03 12.55 -2.74
C ALA A 113 15.80 13.05 -3.53
N GLU A 114 16.02 13.84 -4.59
CA GLU A 114 14.98 14.32 -5.49
C GLU A 114 14.24 13.14 -6.14
N LEU A 115 14.99 12.18 -6.70
CA LEU A 115 14.44 11.01 -7.38
C LEU A 115 13.64 10.11 -6.42
N ARG A 116 14.12 9.91 -5.20
CA ARG A 116 13.39 9.16 -4.17
C ARG A 116 12.10 9.88 -3.74
N GLY A 117 12.11 11.22 -3.70
CA GLY A 117 10.90 12.01 -3.48
C GLY A 117 9.84 11.77 -4.57
N HIS A 118 10.25 11.71 -5.84
CA HIS A 118 9.34 11.35 -6.94
C HIS A 118 8.78 9.92 -6.81
N VAL A 119 9.60 8.97 -6.38
CA VAL A 119 9.14 7.59 -6.11
C VAL A 119 8.10 7.57 -4.98
N ALA A 120 8.31 8.31 -3.89
CA ALA A 120 7.37 8.39 -2.78
C ALA A 120 6.03 9.01 -3.20
N ARG A 121 6.05 10.11 -3.99
CA ARG A 121 4.85 10.72 -4.57
C ARG A 121 4.04 9.75 -5.41
N GLN A 122 4.73 8.99 -6.26
CA GLN A 122 4.07 7.98 -7.09
C GLN A 122 3.40 6.89 -6.26
N VAL A 123 4.01 6.45 -5.14
CA VAL A 123 3.41 5.49 -4.20
C VAL A 123 2.10 6.00 -3.63
N ASP A 124 2.07 7.25 -3.15
CA ASP A 124 0.85 7.83 -2.57
C ASP A 124 -0.25 8.01 -3.62
N CYS A 125 0.11 8.35 -4.85
CA CYS A 125 -0.85 8.35 -5.95
C CYS A 125 -1.42 6.95 -6.23
N ILE A 126 -0.60 5.91 -6.32
CA ILE A 126 -1.06 4.52 -6.49
C ILE A 126 -1.97 4.11 -5.34
N ALA A 127 -1.62 4.49 -4.09
CA ALA A 127 -2.46 4.25 -2.92
C ALA A 127 -3.84 4.89 -3.08
N GLY A 128 -3.89 6.14 -3.56
CA GLY A 128 -5.14 6.84 -3.85
C GLY A 128 -6.01 6.11 -4.88
N VAL A 129 -5.40 5.61 -5.97
CA VAL A 129 -6.11 4.80 -6.99
C VAL A 129 -6.69 3.54 -6.37
N ILE A 130 -5.92 2.81 -5.57
CA ILE A 130 -6.38 1.58 -4.90
C ILE A 130 -7.55 1.89 -3.95
N LEU A 131 -7.44 2.93 -3.12
CA LEU A 131 -8.51 3.35 -2.20
C LEU A 131 -9.79 3.74 -2.95
N LYS A 132 -9.66 4.47 -4.05
CA LYS A 132 -10.80 4.85 -4.90
C LYS A 132 -11.53 3.64 -5.45
N HIS A 133 -10.81 2.68 -6.01
CA HIS A 133 -11.40 1.46 -6.54
C HIS A 133 -11.96 0.54 -5.44
N ALA A 134 -11.44 0.62 -4.21
CA ALA A 134 -11.98 -0.08 -3.03
C ALA A 134 -13.25 0.58 -2.46
N GLY A 135 -13.70 1.71 -3.02
CA GLY A 135 -14.86 2.43 -2.52
C GLY A 135 -14.64 3.10 -1.16
N VAL A 136 -13.38 3.30 -0.78
CA VAL A 136 -13.06 4.07 0.43
C VAL A 136 -13.31 5.54 0.14
N GLU A 137 -14.07 6.19 1.04
CA GLU A 137 -14.35 7.62 0.91
C GLU A 137 -13.05 8.42 0.86
N PRO A 138 -12.95 9.45 -0.01
CA PRO A 138 -11.78 10.31 -0.07
C PRO A 138 -11.49 10.95 1.29
N VAL A 139 -10.24 10.85 1.71
CA VAL A 139 -9.76 11.40 2.99
C VAL A 139 -8.54 12.26 2.74
N SER A 140 -8.40 13.32 3.54
CA SER A 140 -7.17 14.11 3.62
C SER A 140 -6.23 13.46 4.64
N LEU A 141 -4.96 13.32 4.28
CA LEU A 141 -3.95 12.83 5.22
C LEU A 141 -3.69 13.82 6.35
N ILE A 142 -3.90 15.11 6.11
CA ILE A 142 -3.76 16.16 7.12
C ILE A 142 -4.81 15.99 8.23
N ASP A 143 -5.99 15.47 7.88
CA ASP A 143 -7.05 15.17 8.86
C ASP A 143 -6.81 13.84 9.60
N LEU A 144 -6.11 12.88 8.95
CA LEU A 144 -5.85 11.56 9.52
C LEU A 144 -4.62 11.51 10.42
N PHE A 145 -3.62 12.34 10.17
CA PHE A 145 -2.32 12.27 10.82
C PHE A 145 -1.92 13.63 11.39
N ALA A 146 -1.45 13.64 12.64
CA ALA A 146 -0.85 14.84 13.23
C ALA A 146 0.56 15.10 12.70
N GLU A 147 1.27 14.04 12.24
CA GLU A 147 2.64 14.07 11.73
C GLU A 147 2.80 13.10 10.58
N GLU A 148 3.87 13.26 9.82
CA GLU A 148 4.24 12.37 8.71
C GLU A 148 4.36 10.89 9.17
N PRO A 149 3.54 9.95 8.64
CA PRO A 149 3.51 8.57 9.14
C PRO A 149 4.72 7.72 8.72
N PHE A 150 5.47 8.15 7.71
CA PHE A 150 6.57 7.38 7.14
C PHE A 150 7.93 8.06 7.25
N THR A 151 8.21 8.70 8.39
CA THR A 151 9.52 9.29 8.69
C THR A 151 10.61 8.24 8.85
N GLY A 152 10.23 7.03 9.27
CA GLY A 152 11.09 5.87 9.44
C GLY A 152 10.96 4.84 8.30
N SER A 153 11.80 3.79 8.36
CA SER A 153 11.67 2.67 7.44
C SER A 153 10.37 1.92 7.72
N HIS A 154 9.59 1.66 6.69
CA HIS A 154 8.41 0.79 6.72
C HIS A 154 8.64 -0.49 5.89
N TRP A 155 9.89 -0.82 5.68
CA TRP A 155 10.33 -2.06 5.06
C TRP A 155 10.79 -3.03 6.14
N GLY A 156 10.46 -4.30 6.03
CA GLY A 156 11.09 -5.36 6.78
C GLY A 156 12.59 -5.40 6.47
N ARG A 157 13.20 -6.57 6.47
CA ARG A 157 14.60 -6.69 6.05
C ARG A 157 14.76 -6.07 4.68
N ASN A 158 15.51 -4.97 4.61
CA ASN A 158 15.88 -4.33 3.35
C ASN A 158 17.34 -4.65 3.01
N PRO A 159 17.64 -5.79 2.36
CA PRO A 159 18.99 -6.15 1.95
C PRO A 159 19.54 -5.23 0.88
N LEU A 160 18.68 -4.44 0.25
CA LEU A 160 19.00 -3.53 -0.85
C LEU A 160 18.94 -2.06 -0.43
N ARG A 161 18.90 -1.77 0.88
CA ARG A 161 18.93 -0.38 1.34
C ARG A 161 20.25 0.27 0.93
N ILE A 162 20.21 0.90 -0.21
CA ILE A 162 21.30 1.69 -0.76
C ILE A 162 20.82 3.13 -0.75
N GLY A 163 21.50 3.98 0.00
CA GLY A 163 21.23 5.41 0.01
C GLY A 163 20.36 5.94 1.15
N PRO A 164 20.08 7.26 1.14
CA PRO A 164 19.35 7.94 2.20
C PRO A 164 17.89 7.51 2.24
N GLN A 165 17.31 7.51 3.43
CA GLN A 165 15.89 7.50 3.58
C GLN A 165 15.38 8.90 3.25
N VAL A 166 14.42 8.99 2.33
CA VAL A 166 13.79 10.24 1.93
C VAL A 166 12.32 10.15 2.30
N SER A 167 11.86 11.03 3.16
CA SER A 167 10.46 11.30 3.39
C SER A 167 10.06 12.56 2.63
N ILE A 168 8.84 12.61 2.14
CA ILE A 168 8.18 13.81 1.64
C ILE A 168 7.25 14.33 2.74
N THR A 169 6.86 15.61 2.68
CA THR A 169 6.00 16.18 3.72
C THR A 169 4.58 15.58 3.67
N LEU A 170 3.85 15.70 4.77
CA LEU A 170 2.47 15.22 4.85
C LEU A 170 1.57 15.90 3.80
N GLU A 171 1.77 17.20 3.56
CA GLU A 171 1.06 17.97 2.53
C GLU A 171 1.36 17.47 1.12
N ASP A 172 2.62 17.12 0.85
CA ASP A 172 3.02 16.59 -0.44
C ASP A 172 2.40 15.20 -0.69
N ARG A 173 2.33 14.36 0.35
CA ARG A 173 1.60 13.08 0.31
C ARG A 173 0.12 13.25 0.06
N ASP A 174 -0.51 14.19 0.76
CA ASP A 174 -1.94 14.49 0.63
C ASP A 174 -2.29 14.89 -0.80
N ILE A 175 -1.49 15.79 -1.40
CA ILE A 175 -1.66 16.20 -2.81
C ILE A 175 -1.59 15.00 -3.76
N TRP A 176 -0.63 14.10 -3.55
CA TRP A 176 -0.46 12.93 -4.43
C TRP A 176 -1.49 11.84 -4.18
N LEU A 177 -1.93 11.65 -2.94
CA LEU A 177 -3.06 10.79 -2.63
C LEU A 177 -4.34 11.29 -3.31
N ALA A 178 -4.65 12.58 -3.19
CA ALA A 178 -5.81 13.19 -3.82
C ALA A 178 -5.83 12.99 -5.35
N LYS A 179 -4.69 13.16 -6.02
CA LYS A 179 -4.55 12.82 -7.44
C LYS A 179 -4.93 11.38 -7.76
N GLY A 180 -4.47 10.43 -6.93
CA GLY A 180 -4.80 9.01 -7.10
C GLY A 180 -6.28 8.73 -6.84
N GLN A 181 -6.90 9.44 -5.92
CA GLN A 181 -8.33 9.30 -5.62
C GLN A 181 -9.26 9.75 -6.77
N GLU A 182 -8.73 10.36 -7.82
CA GLU A 182 -9.43 10.53 -9.09
C GLU A 182 -9.61 9.20 -9.85
N GLY A 183 -8.84 8.16 -9.50
CA GLY A 183 -8.98 6.79 -10.01
C GLY A 183 -8.17 6.47 -11.26
N HIS A 184 -7.27 7.34 -11.70
CA HIS A 184 -6.52 7.20 -12.93
C HIS A 184 -5.00 7.07 -12.69
N LEU A 185 -4.40 5.94 -13.08
CA LEU A 185 -2.96 5.69 -12.89
C LEU A 185 -2.07 6.61 -13.73
N GLU A 186 -2.58 7.16 -14.84
CA GLU A 186 -1.87 8.12 -15.66
C GLU A 186 -1.47 9.37 -14.87
N ALA A 187 -2.30 9.77 -13.89
CA ALA A 187 -2.03 10.89 -12.99
C ALA A 187 -0.83 10.64 -12.05
N CYS A 188 -0.39 9.38 -11.91
CA CYS A 188 0.71 9.00 -11.03
C CYS A 188 2.11 9.20 -11.66
N ALA A 189 2.22 9.77 -12.85
CA ALA A 189 3.51 10.19 -13.37
C ALA A 189 4.12 11.28 -12.46
N SER A 190 5.40 11.10 -12.05
CA SER A 190 6.09 12.00 -11.13
C SER A 190 7.52 12.28 -11.58
N GLY A 191 7.79 13.51 -11.97
CA GLY A 191 9.11 13.93 -12.46
C GLY A 191 9.56 13.09 -13.66
N PRO A 192 10.72 12.43 -13.59
CA PRO A 192 11.24 11.60 -14.67
C PRO A 192 10.56 10.21 -14.77
N PHE A 193 9.69 9.86 -13.84
CA PHE A 193 9.01 8.57 -13.81
C PHE A 193 7.60 8.73 -14.39
N ASP A 194 7.41 8.20 -15.59
CA ASP A 194 6.09 8.13 -16.21
C ASP A 194 5.22 7.03 -15.56
N ALA A 195 3.97 6.95 -15.96
CA ALA A 195 3.01 5.97 -15.46
C ALA A 195 2.81 4.78 -16.42
N SER A 196 3.57 4.66 -17.50
CA SER A 196 3.30 3.67 -18.55
C SER A 196 3.31 2.24 -18.05
N LEU A 197 4.28 1.88 -17.17
CA LEU A 197 4.33 0.55 -16.56
C LEU A 197 3.19 0.31 -15.57
N LEU A 198 2.75 1.34 -14.86
CA LEU A 198 1.61 1.25 -13.94
C LEU A 198 0.32 0.97 -14.70
N VAL A 199 0.10 1.72 -15.78
CA VAL A 199 -1.07 1.55 -16.66
C VAL A 199 -1.03 0.19 -17.34
N ALA A 200 0.12 -0.25 -17.82
CA ALA A 200 0.28 -1.57 -18.45
C ALA A 200 0.09 -2.74 -17.45
N ALA A 201 0.35 -2.51 -16.17
CA ALA A 201 0.17 -3.51 -15.12
C ALA A 201 -1.27 -3.60 -14.61
N PHE A 202 -2.06 -2.56 -14.84
CA PHE A 202 -3.43 -2.46 -14.34
C PHE A 202 -4.38 -3.32 -15.19
N ARG A 203 -5.14 -4.16 -14.51
CA ARG A 203 -6.22 -4.94 -15.10
C ARG A 203 -7.55 -4.27 -14.75
N PRO A 204 -8.33 -3.80 -15.73
CA PRO A 204 -9.62 -3.15 -15.50
C PRO A 204 -10.69 -4.10 -14.93
#